data_e7c42dfacb8b47f751578c110094f0c5
#
_entry.id   e7c42dfacb8b47f751578c110094f0c5
#
_cell.length_a   1.000
_cell.length_b   1.000
_cell.length_c   1.000
_cell.angle_alpha   90.00
_cell.angle_beta   90.00
_cell.angle_gamma   90.00
#
_symmetry.space_group_name_H-M   'P 1'
#
loop_
_entity.id
_entity.type
_entity.pdbx_description
1 polymer ?
#
loop_
_entity_poly.entity_id
_entity_poly.type
_entity_poly.pdbx_seq_one_letter_code
_entity_poly.pdbx_strand_id
1 'polypeptide(L)'
;MKKTLAGIVLSCVLAASLTACGGSNNSASTSAAETSAAAGESTEAATTESGDKVVRIAAVDPQVALDPQQYTYSIVMKITESLLTTTENGLEPTLLAAMPTISDDNMTYSFELLPDVKFHDGTTLKASDVKYSYERLIKMAKMATLLENVVGYDEMSAGTADELSGIEVQDDTHFTIQLKKPYAPFLSVLSTAYCAIYPQEACEAAGDNWGMTTLIGTGAFKLDSYQSGVGATLSRFDDYHDGAVALSGLDYKFIEDVNTQVLEYQKGNVDYVDVDPSIYPVYSSNPDLKDQMHGFQPTGCYSLTVNSKTYDDPKVREAIALSIDRKAICDSILHGTATVPTSYIPAGIIGHDDSLPEFEYDPEQAKSLLAEAGYPNGIDLRVTVN
;
A
#
# COMPACT_ATOMS: atom_id res chain seq x y z
N MET A 1 -47.68 26.08 16.14
CA MET A 1 -47.73 27.45 15.58
C MET A 1 -46.81 27.41 14.35
N LYS A 2 -47.33 27.17 13.22
CA LYS A 2 -47.83 28.02 12.14
C LYS A 2 -46.93 29.20 11.80
N LYS A 3 -46.39 29.16 10.61
CA LYS A 3 -46.31 30.12 9.48
C LYS A 3 -44.86 30.19 8.93
N THR A 4 -44.54 30.39 7.67
CA THR A 4 -45.21 30.33 6.35
C THR A 4 -44.09 30.51 5.30
N LEU A 5 -44.32 29.90 4.14
CA LEU A 5 -43.68 30.08 2.84
C LEU A 5 -43.35 31.53 2.47
N ALA A 6 -42.26 31.69 1.68
CA ALA A 6 -42.27 32.57 0.52
C ALA A 6 -41.24 32.07 -0.51
N GLY A 7 -41.73 31.64 -1.66
CA GLY A 7 -40.94 31.34 -2.84
C GLY A 7 -40.76 32.61 -3.67
N ILE A 8 -39.68 32.66 -4.45
CA ILE A 8 -39.56 33.54 -5.60
C ILE A 8 -39.00 32.72 -6.78
N VAL A 9 -39.85 32.61 -7.76
CA VAL A 9 -39.58 32.18 -9.14
C VAL A 9 -39.11 33.42 -9.91
N LEU A 10 -38.07 33.34 -10.70
CA LEU A 10 -37.94 34.23 -11.84
C LEU A 10 -37.19 33.56 -12.99
N SER A 11 -37.86 33.64 -14.09
CA SER A 11 -37.72 33.02 -15.40
C SER A 11 -36.62 33.59 -16.28
N CYS A 12 -36.15 32.73 -17.19
CA CYS A 12 -35.83 32.88 -18.61
C CYS A 12 -35.20 34.18 -19.16
N VAL A 13 -34.13 34.04 -19.96
CA VAL A 13 -34.12 34.49 -21.34
C VAL A 13 -33.15 33.65 -22.19
N LEU A 14 -33.69 33.06 -23.25
CA LEU A 14 -32.98 32.52 -24.42
C LEU A 14 -32.47 33.67 -25.27
N ALA A 15 -31.31 33.49 -25.89
CA ALA A 15 -30.99 34.10 -27.17
C ALA A 15 -30.06 33.19 -27.96
N ALA A 16 -30.60 32.62 -29.01
CA ALA A 16 -29.92 31.95 -30.10
C ALA A 16 -29.38 32.98 -31.13
N SER A 17 -28.23 32.72 -31.70
CA SER A 17 -27.92 33.24 -33.04
C SER A 17 -27.03 32.27 -33.81
N LEU A 18 -27.61 31.72 -34.84
CA LEU A 18 -27.03 31.01 -35.98
C LEU A 18 -26.38 32.02 -36.98
N THR A 19 -25.28 31.60 -37.58
CA THR A 19 -24.93 31.81 -38.99
C THR A 19 -23.72 30.92 -39.32
N ALA A 20 -23.78 30.11 -40.15
CA ALA A 20 -23.91 29.48 -41.44
C ALA A 20 -22.92 29.97 -42.52
N CYS A 21 -22.49 28.99 -43.33
CA CYS A 21 -21.87 29.02 -44.65
C CYS A 21 -20.32 29.14 -44.68
N GLY A 22 -19.61 28.37 -45.46
CA GLY A 22 -19.90 27.38 -46.49
C GLY A 22 -18.63 27.11 -47.32
N GLY A 23 -18.59 25.89 -47.87
CA GLY A 23 -18.13 25.50 -49.17
C GLY A 23 -16.60 25.39 -49.39
N SER A 24 -16.02 24.53 -50.11
CA SER A 24 -16.31 23.43 -51.02
C SER A 24 -14.99 22.82 -51.47
N ASN A 25 -15.02 21.49 -51.69
CA ASN A 25 -14.40 20.70 -52.75
C ASN A 25 -12.93 20.89 -53.16
N ASN A 26 -12.09 19.88 -53.33
CA ASN A 26 -12.15 18.82 -54.36
C ASN A 26 -10.99 17.83 -54.21
N SER A 27 -11.28 16.59 -54.17
CA SER A 27 -11.03 15.45 -55.07
C SER A 27 -9.64 15.16 -55.65
N ALA A 28 -9.40 13.85 -55.58
CA ALA A 28 -8.75 12.93 -56.52
C ALA A 28 -7.27 12.63 -56.22
N SER A 29 -6.97 11.47 -55.90
CA SER A 29 -6.93 10.14 -56.53
C SER A 29 -5.51 9.71 -56.92
N THR A 30 -5.26 8.46 -56.57
CA THR A 30 -4.48 7.40 -57.22
C THR A 30 -3.00 7.26 -56.89
N SER A 31 -2.74 6.09 -56.41
CA SER A 31 -2.00 4.96 -56.99
C SER A 31 -0.83 4.43 -56.15
N ALA A 32 -0.88 3.13 -55.99
CA ALA A 32 0.02 2.24 -55.30
C ALA A 32 1.45 2.21 -55.86
N ALA A 33 2.38 1.89 -54.97
CA ALA A 33 3.47 0.95 -55.26
C ALA A 33 4.09 0.44 -53.95
N GLU A 34 4.06 -0.86 -53.83
CA GLU A 34 4.81 -1.64 -52.83
C GLU A 34 6.31 -1.45 -52.99
N THR A 35 7.04 -1.32 -51.90
CA THR A 35 8.36 -1.96 -51.77
C THR A 35 8.70 -2.20 -50.31
N SER A 36 8.94 -3.46 -49.98
CA SER A 36 9.48 -4.03 -48.76
C SER A 36 10.90 -3.54 -48.52
N ALA A 37 11.20 -3.18 -47.26
CA ALA A 37 12.52 -3.41 -46.66
C ALA A 37 12.51 -3.20 -45.14
N ALA A 38 12.78 -4.28 -44.45
CA ALA A 38 13.59 -4.48 -43.24
C ALA A 38 13.45 -3.54 -42.05
N ALA A 39 13.11 -4.21 -40.99
CA ALA A 39 13.14 -3.86 -39.56
C ALA A 39 14.41 -3.12 -39.11
N GLY A 40 14.19 -2.03 -38.43
CA GLY A 40 15.10 -1.41 -37.48
C GLY A 40 14.23 -0.96 -36.32
N GLU A 41 14.13 -1.77 -35.27
CA GLU A 41 13.62 -1.36 -33.97
C GLU A 41 14.56 -0.29 -33.42
N SER A 42 14.22 0.97 -33.59
CA SER A 42 14.69 2.01 -32.71
C SER A 42 13.65 2.13 -31.61
N THR A 43 13.97 1.68 -30.42
CA THR A 43 13.33 2.07 -29.19
C THR A 43 13.48 3.59 -29.08
N GLU A 44 12.48 4.32 -29.51
CA GLU A 44 12.29 5.69 -29.09
C GLU A 44 12.05 5.65 -27.59
N ALA A 45 13.07 6.07 -26.84
CA ALA A 45 12.89 6.50 -25.46
C ALA A 45 11.81 7.58 -25.49
N ALA A 46 10.64 7.29 -24.93
CA ALA A 46 9.60 8.26 -24.70
C ALA A 46 10.23 9.38 -23.86
N THR A 47 10.53 10.49 -24.49
CA THR A 47 10.78 11.75 -23.78
C THR A 47 9.45 12.13 -23.14
N THR A 48 9.28 11.75 -21.88
CA THR A 48 8.23 12.28 -21.03
C THR A 48 8.47 13.79 -20.93
N GLU A 49 7.61 14.59 -21.58
CA GLU A 49 7.49 15.98 -21.22
C GLU A 49 7.23 16.02 -19.71
N SER A 50 8.18 16.54 -18.96
CA SER A 50 8.05 16.85 -17.54
C SER A 50 7.01 17.96 -17.42
N GLY A 51 5.73 17.58 -17.42
CA GLY A 51 4.63 18.51 -17.25
C GLY A 51 4.40 18.77 -15.76
N ASP A 52 3.99 19.98 -15.42
CA ASP A 52 3.56 20.41 -14.07
C ASP A 52 2.22 19.73 -13.66
N LYS A 53 2.14 18.40 -13.80
CA LYS A 53 0.91 17.66 -13.53
C LYS A 53 0.86 17.20 -12.08
N VAL A 54 -0.07 17.78 -11.32
CA VAL A 54 -0.50 17.29 -10.01
C VAL A 54 -1.63 16.29 -10.19
N VAL A 55 -1.56 15.13 -9.54
CA VAL A 55 -2.65 14.14 -9.50
C VAL A 55 -3.46 14.33 -8.24
N ARG A 56 -4.78 14.52 -8.39
CA ARG A 56 -5.74 14.68 -7.31
C ARG A 56 -6.33 13.31 -6.96
N ILE A 57 -6.21 12.90 -5.69
CA ILE A 57 -6.54 11.57 -5.20
C ILE A 57 -7.64 11.68 -4.15
N ALA A 58 -8.76 10.98 -4.34
CA ALA A 58 -9.70 10.79 -3.25
C ALA A 58 -9.24 9.64 -2.34
N ALA A 59 -9.20 9.86 -1.04
CA ALA A 59 -8.79 8.86 -0.06
C ALA A 59 -9.61 9.02 1.23
N VAL A 60 -9.61 7.98 2.06
CA VAL A 60 -10.14 8.05 3.43
C VAL A 60 -9.10 8.75 4.31
N ASP A 61 -9.55 9.62 5.23
CA ASP A 61 -8.66 10.29 6.18
C ASP A 61 -8.01 9.26 7.12
N PRO A 62 -6.67 9.24 7.24
CA PRO A 62 -6.00 8.44 8.26
C PRO A 62 -6.42 8.76 9.70
N GLN A 63 -6.83 9.99 9.98
CA GLN A 63 -7.24 10.51 11.31
C GLN A 63 -6.16 10.38 12.41
N VAL A 64 -4.92 10.17 12.02
CA VAL A 64 -3.76 9.94 12.90
C VAL A 64 -2.51 10.57 12.28
N ALA A 65 -1.41 10.55 13.02
CA ALA A 65 -0.12 10.98 12.49
C ALA A 65 0.29 10.12 11.28
N LEU A 66 0.85 10.76 10.25
CA LEU A 66 1.44 10.12 9.08
C LEU A 66 2.83 9.54 9.41
N ASP A 67 2.95 8.81 10.52
CA ASP A 67 4.18 8.15 10.94
C ASP A 67 4.12 6.68 10.59
N PRO A 68 4.89 6.19 9.57
CA PRO A 68 4.85 4.79 9.14
C PRO A 68 5.20 3.80 10.25
N GLN A 69 5.97 4.17 11.26
CA GLN A 69 6.25 3.29 12.41
C GLN A 69 5.04 3.08 13.32
N GLN A 70 4.00 3.87 13.15
CA GLN A 70 2.72 3.72 13.84
C GLN A 70 1.62 3.18 12.93
N TYR A 71 1.54 3.71 11.69
CA TYR A 71 0.47 3.41 10.75
C TYR A 71 0.98 3.44 9.31
N THR A 72 0.61 2.44 8.52
CA THR A 72 1.01 2.33 7.11
C THR A 72 -0.16 2.71 6.20
N TYR A 73 -0.10 3.90 5.64
CA TYR A 73 -1.02 4.39 4.62
C TYR A 73 -0.29 4.60 3.29
N SER A 74 -1.01 4.53 2.19
CA SER A 74 -0.40 4.69 0.86
C SER A 74 0.34 6.03 0.70
N ILE A 75 -0.14 7.08 1.36
CA ILE A 75 0.48 8.41 1.35
C ILE A 75 1.90 8.40 1.96
N VAL A 76 2.11 7.70 3.08
CA VAL A 76 3.43 7.70 3.75
C VAL A 76 4.50 6.98 2.92
N MET A 77 4.09 5.99 2.13
CA MET A 77 4.96 5.24 1.21
C MET A 77 5.42 6.06 -0.01
N LYS A 78 4.89 7.27 -0.20
CA LYS A 78 5.38 8.23 -1.21
C LYS A 78 6.43 9.18 -0.64
N ILE A 79 6.49 9.28 0.70
CA ILE A 79 7.33 10.20 1.45
C ILE A 79 8.55 9.48 2.02
N THR A 80 8.36 8.26 2.51
CA THR A 80 9.40 7.50 3.24
C THR A 80 9.71 6.20 2.56
N GLU A 81 10.94 5.72 2.72
CA GLU A 81 11.40 4.44 2.18
C GLU A 81 12.07 3.60 3.27
N SER A 82 12.07 2.29 3.03
CA SER A 82 12.80 1.30 3.81
C SER A 82 14.06 0.87 3.06
N LEU A 83 14.96 0.12 3.69
CA LEU A 83 16.20 -0.36 3.05
C LEU A 83 15.93 -1.21 1.80
N LEU A 84 14.84 -1.96 1.83
CA LEU A 84 14.41 -2.90 0.80
C LEU A 84 12.95 -2.64 0.43
N THR A 85 12.56 -3.06 -0.75
CA THR A 85 11.16 -3.12 -1.18
C THR A 85 10.81 -4.52 -1.67
N THR A 86 9.52 -4.86 -1.64
CA THR A 86 9.00 -6.08 -2.23
C THR A 86 8.33 -5.74 -3.57
N THR A 87 8.82 -6.36 -4.64
CA THR A 87 8.28 -6.24 -6.00
C THR A 87 7.68 -7.58 -6.45
N GLU A 88 7.15 -7.63 -7.66
CA GLU A 88 6.72 -8.89 -8.29
C GLU A 88 7.88 -9.88 -8.52
N ASN A 89 9.13 -9.38 -8.56
CA ASN A 89 10.33 -10.18 -8.71
C ASN A 89 10.93 -10.64 -7.36
N GLY A 90 10.35 -10.23 -6.25
CA GLY A 90 10.81 -10.50 -4.90
C GLY A 90 11.35 -9.28 -4.18
N LEU A 91 12.31 -9.49 -3.28
CA LEU A 91 12.96 -8.41 -2.53
C LEU A 91 14.05 -7.73 -3.37
N GLU A 92 13.98 -6.41 -3.43
CA GLU A 92 14.93 -5.57 -4.15
C GLU A 92 15.50 -4.48 -3.22
N PRO A 93 16.77 -4.05 -3.42
CA PRO A 93 17.34 -2.93 -2.67
C PRO A 93 16.67 -1.62 -3.07
N THR A 94 16.37 -0.76 -2.09
CA THR A 94 15.84 0.61 -2.28
C THR A 94 16.90 1.62 -1.88
N LEU A 95 17.35 1.59 -0.64
CA LEU A 95 18.37 2.50 -0.09
C LEU A 95 19.75 1.85 0.01
N LEU A 96 19.89 0.63 -0.52
CA LEU A 96 21.13 -0.15 -0.48
C LEU A 96 21.80 -0.20 -1.86
N ALA A 97 23.14 -0.20 -1.88
CA ALA A 97 23.93 -0.37 -3.10
C ALA A 97 23.75 -1.78 -3.72
N ALA A 98 23.47 -2.78 -2.88
CA ALA A 98 23.19 -4.17 -3.27
C ALA A 98 22.41 -4.88 -2.15
N MET A 99 21.96 -6.12 -2.45
CA MET A 99 21.46 -6.99 -1.38
C MET A 99 22.54 -7.27 -0.34
N PRO A 100 22.19 -7.33 0.97
CA PRO A 100 23.19 -7.50 2.03
C PRO A 100 23.91 -8.84 1.92
N THR A 101 25.19 -8.85 2.34
CA THR A 101 25.92 -10.09 2.53
C THR A 101 25.52 -10.74 3.85
N ILE A 102 25.28 -12.05 3.81
CA ILE A 102 24.84 -12.83 4.97
C ILE A 102 25.95 -13.78 5.38
N SER A 103 26.25 -13.86 6.68
CA SER A 103 27.24 -14.81 7.22
C SER A 103 26.80 -16.26 7.08
N ASP A 104 27.74 -17.21 7.10
CA ASP A 104 27.47 -18.65 6.92
C ASP A 104 26.48 -19.22 7.97
N ASP A 105 26.44 -18.63 9.16
CA ASP A 105 25.51 -19.00 10.24
C ASP A 105 24.13 -18.33 10.12
N ASN A 106 23.94 -17.49 9.10
CA ASN A 106 22.71 -16.71 8.85
C ASN A 106 22.30 -15.79 10.02
N MET A 107 23.27 -15.31 10.81
CA MET A 107 22.98 -14.44 11.94
C MET A 107 23.50 -13.02 11.77
N THR A 108 24.51 -12.78 10.92
CA THR A 108 25.05 -11.44 10.67
C THR A 108 24.79 -11.01 9.23
N TYR A 109 24.19 -9.85 9.09
CA TYR A 109 23.86 -9.21 7.81
C TYR A 109 24.70 -7.95 7.68
N SER A 110 25.48 -7.83 6.60
CA SER A 110 26.32 -6.67 6.30
C SER A 110 25.68 -5.86 5.18
N PHE A 111 25.49 -4.58 5.41
CA PHE A 111 24.78 -3.65 4.53
C PHE A 111 25.69 -2.53 4.07
N GLU A 112 25.46 -2.08 2.84
CA GLU A 112 26.06 -0.88 2.25
C GLU A 112 24.94 0.01 1.69
N LEU A 113 24.83 1.25 2.18
CA LEU A 113 23.88 2.23 1.68
C LEU A 113 24.29 2.75 0.30
N LEU A 114 23.32 3.13 -0.52
CA LEU A 114 23.56 3.93 -1.70
C LEU A 114 24.27 5.24 -1.29
N PRO A 115 25.32 5.65 -2.02
CA PRO A 115 25.99 6.92 -1.74
C PRO A 115 25.07 8.10 -2.09
N ASP A 116 25.26 9.21 -1.37
CA ASP A 116 24.65 10.53 -1.64
C ASP A 116 23.11 10.57 -1.68
N VAL A 117 22.42 9.55 -1.14
CA VAL A 117 20.96 9.62 -0.94
C VAL A 117 20.62 10.77 0.00
N LYS A 118 19.69 11.62 -0.42
CA LYS A 118 19.26 12.76 0.38
C LYS A 118 17.89 12.55 0.97
N PHE A 119 17.72 13.05 2.17
CA PHE A 119 16.39 13.31 2.73
C PHE A 119 15.79 14.59 2.15
N HIS A 120 14.49 14.78 2.33
CA HIS A 120 13.75 15.94 1.83
C HIS A 120 14.25 17.29 2.36
N ASP A 121 14.93 17.31 3.50
CA ASP A 121 15.56 18.50 4.09
C ASP A 121 16.95 18.80 3.53
N GLY A 122 17.45 17.94 2.61
CA GLY A 122 18.75 18.06 1.97
C GLY A 122 19.91 17.41 2.73
N THR A 123 19.67 16.87 3.93
CA THR A 123 20.69 16.08 4.65
C THR A 123 20.92 14.74 3.95
N THR A 124 22.12 14.19 4.10
CA THR A 124 22.50 12.92 3.47
C THR A 124 22.19 11.76 4.41
N LEU A 125 21.57 10.70 3.89
CA LEU A 125 21.32 9.44 4.60
C LEU A 125 22.63 8.82 5.08
N LYS A 126 22.64 8.37 6.34
CA LYS A 126 23.77 7.69 6.99
C LYS A 126 23.33 6.40 7.67
N ALA A 127 24.29 5.50 7.87
CA ALA A 127 24.06 4.27 8.64
C ALA A 127 23.60 4.54 10.09
N SER A 128 23.97 5.68 10.67
CA SER A 128 23.43 6.11 11.97
C SER A 128 21.92 6.38 11.95
N ASP A 129 21.37 6.89 10.84
CA ASP A 129 19.93 7.11 10.70
C ASP A 129 19.16 5.79 10.65
N VAL A 130 19.77 4.74 10.06
CA VAL A 130 19.21 3.38 10.08
C VAL A 130 19.12 2.86 11.51
N LYS A 131 20.23 2.95 12.27
CA LYS A 131 20.26 2.54 13.68
C LYS A 131 19.21 3.30 14.48
N TYR A 132 19.18 4.62 14.37
CA TYR A 132 18.21 5.49 15.03
C TYR A 132 16.75 5.07 14.71
N SER A 133 16.45 4.86 13.42
CA SER A 133 15.09 4.52 12.98
C SER A 133 14.60 3.21 13.57
N TYR A 134 15.48 2.20 13.67
CA TYR A 134 15.12 0.90 14.25
C TYR A 134 15.04 0.96 15.78
N GLU A 135 15.90 1.73 16.43
CA GLU A 135 15.78 2.00 17.87
C GLU A 135 14.47 2.75 18.19
N ARG A 136 14.12 3.73 17.36
CA ARG A 136 12.84 4.44 17.48
C ARG A 136 11.64 3.51 17.31
N LEU A 137 11.66 2.59 16.31
CA LEU A 137 10.61 1.60 16.12
C LEU A 137 10.37 0.73 17.37
N ILE A 138 11.45 0.33 18.05
CA ILE A 138 11.35 -0.44 19.30
C ILE A 138 10.75 0.43 20.41
N LYS A 139 11.21 1.68 20.58
CA LYS A 139 10.72 2.63 21.60
C LYS A 139 9.25 2.98 21.40
N MET A 140 8.76 3.02 20.15
CA MET A 140 7.34 3.27 19.83
C MET A 140 6.42 2.12 20.25
N ALA A 141 6.95 0.94 20.51
CA ALA A 141 6.31 -0.28 21.03
C ALA A 141 5.19 -0.90 20.16
N LYS A 142 4.63 -0.19 19.18
CA LYS A 142 3.48 -0.69 18.39
C LYS A 142 3.85 -1.88 17.50
N MET A 143 4.96 -1.77 16.75
CA MET A 143 5.46 -2.82 15.86
C MET A 143 6.89 -3.26 16.24
N ALA A 144 7.28 -3.05 17.47
CA ALA A 144 8.61 -3.36 18.00
C ALA A 144 9.03 -4.82 17.75
N THR A 145 8.07 -5.76 17.81
CA THR A 145 8.30 -7.20 17.61
C THR A 145 8.82 -7.55 16.20
N LEU A 146 8.72 -6.65 15.24
CA LEU A 146 9.36 -6.84 13.93
C LEU A 146 10.88 -7.04 14.06
N LEU A 147 11.49 -6.40 15.06
CA LEU A 147 12.93 -6.49 15.33
C LEU A 147 13.28 -7.39 16.52
N GLU A 148 12.35 -8.22 17.00
CA GLU A 148 12.55 -9.07 18.21
C GLU A 148 13.74 -10.04 18.11
N ASN A 149 14.12 -10.41 16.88
CA ASN A 149 15.26 -11.30 16.65
C ASN A 149 16.63 -10.58 16.58
N VAL A 150 16.66 -9.24 16.61
CA VAL A 150 17.91 -8.47 16.64
C VAL A 150 18.51 -8.53 18.05
N VAL A 151 19.82 -8.69 18.14
CA VAL A 151 20.56 -8.70 19.44
C VAL A 151 20.36 -7.33 20.13
N GLY A 152 20.10 -7.36 21.44
CA GLY A 152 19.83 -6.13 22.22
C GLY A 152 18.38 -5.69 22.23
N TYR A 153 17.49 -6.35 21.46
CA TYR A 153 16.07 -6.03 21.45
C TYR A 153 15.41 -6.17 22.83
N ASP A 154 15.70 -7.28 23.56
CA ASP A 154 15.04 -7.55 24.83
C ASP A 154 15.37 -6.49 25.88
N GLU A 155 16.64 -6.10 25.95
CA GLU A 155 17.11 -5.07 26.87
C GLU A 155 16.52 -3.70 26.53
N MET A 156 16.46 -3.37 25.23
CA MET A 156 15.93 -2.10 24.76
C MET A 156 14.41 -2.02 24.95
N SER A 157 13.68 -3.10 24.60
CA SER A 157 12.22 -3.20 24.80
C SER A 157 11.83 -3.18 26.28
N ALA A 158 12.69 -3.69 27.16
CA ALA A 158 12.51 -3.60 28.61
C ALA A 158 12.92 -2.26 29.21
N GLY A 159 13.49 -1.34 28.42
CA GLY A 159 14.00 -0.04 28.89
C GLY A 159 15.26 -0.15 29.76
N THR A 160 16.02 -1.23 29.65
CA THR A 160 17.28 -1.46 30.38
C THR A 160 18.52 -1.11 29.55
N ALA A 161 18.35 -0.85 28.25
CA ALA A 161 19.34 -0.32 27.33
C ALA A 161 18.75 0.80 26.48
N ASP A 162 19.57 1.79 26.15
CA ASP A 162 19.19 2.92 25.29
C ASP A 162 19.50 2.67 23.83
N GLU A 163 20.38 1.71 23.53
CA GLU A 163 20.85 1.39 22.18
C GLU A 163 20.61 -0.08 21.81
N LEU A 164 20.37 -0.33 20.53
CA LEU A 164 20.23 -1.65 19.94
C LEU A 164 21.61 -2.22 19.63
N SER A 165 22.18 -2.98 20.55
CA SER A 165 23.57 -3.45 20.47
C SER A 165 23.86 -4.37 19.28
N GLY A 166 22.84 -4.96 18.66
CA GLY A 166 22.98 -5.79 17.46
C GLY A 166 23.18 -4.98 16.17
N ILE A 167 23.10 -3.63 16.22
CA ILE A 167 23.42 -2.79 15.05
C ILE A 167 24.74 -2.09 15.30
N GLU A 168 25.73 -2.44 14.50
CA GLU A 168 27.07 -1.81 14.53
C GLU A 168 27.25 -0.94 13.28
N VAL A 169 27.41 0.36 13.50
CA VAL A 169 27.73 1.35 12.45
C VAL A 169 29.23 1.40 12.30
N GLN A 170 29.75 1.08 11.11
CA GLN A 170 31.18 1.04 10.80
C GLN A 170 31.65 2.37 10.24
N ASP A 171 30.85 2.99 9.36
CA ASP A 171 31.06 4.33 8.80
C ASP A 171 29.71 4.91 8.35
N ASP A 172 29.73 6.01 7.59
CA ASP A 172 28.52 6.70 7.14
C ASP A 172 27.61 5.83 6.22
N THR A 173 28.16 4.79 5.57
CA THR A 173 27.45 3.95 4.60
C THR A 173 27.40 2.47 4.97
N HIS A 174 28.30 2.00 5.83
CA HIS A 174 28.40 0.58 6.18
C HIS A 174 27.95 0.31 7.61
N PHE A 175 27.16 -0.74 7.76
CA PHE A 175 26.69 -1.22 9.06
C PHE A 175 26.38 -2.72 9.01
N THR A 176 26.33 -3.34 10.18
CA THR A 176 25.90 -4.73 10.33
C THR A 176 24.71 -4.83 11.26
N ILE A 177 23.88 -5.86 11.04
CA ILE A 177 22.83 -6.25 11.96
C ILE A 177 23.05 -7.71 12.36
N GLN A 178 23.11 -7.95 13.67
CA GLN A 178 23.25 -9.27 14.25
C GLN A 178 21.94 -9.78 14.83
N LEU A 179 21.57 -11.01 14.45
CA LEU A 179 20.37 -11.69 14.96
C LEU A 179 20.74 -12.62 16.12
N LYS A 180 19.78 -12.88 17.02
CA LYS A 180 19.88 -13.85 18.12
C LYS A 180 19.86 -15.31 17.64
N LYS A 181 19.25 -15.55 16.47
CA LYS A 181 19.11 -16.86 15.81
C LYS A 181 18.86 -16.65 14.31
N PRO A 182 19.12 -17.64 13.46
CA PRO A 182 18.76 -17.56 12.05
C PRO A 182 17.25 -17.31 11.89
N TYR A 183 16.91 -16.33 11.06
CA TYR A 183 15.52 -15.93 10.81
C TYR A 183 15.34 -15.57 9.33
N ALA A 184 14.86 -16.53 8.54
CA ALA A 184 14.75 -16.40 7.08
C ALA A 184 13.89 -15.20 6.63
N PRO A 185 12.77 -14.81 7.31
CA PRO A 185 11.97 -13.64 6.90
C PRO A 185 12.62 -12.28 7.20
N PHE A 186 13.81 -12.21 7.79
CA PHE A 186 14.37 -10.95 8.29
C PHE A 186 14.42 -9.84 7.24
N LEU A 187 14.90 -10.13 6.02
CA LEU A 187 14.95 -9.13 4.95
C LEU A 187 13.54 -8.67 4.52
N SER A 188 12.55 -9.57 4.53
CA SER A 188 11.15 -9.19 4.28
C SER A 188 10.58 -8.29 5.37
N VAL A 189 11.03 -8.44 6.62
CA VAL A 189 10.69 -7.50 7.70
C VAL A 189 11.24 -6.12 7.39
N LEU A 190 12.50 -6.03 6.95
CA LEU A 190 13.15 -4.76 6.63
C LEU A 190 12.56 -4.06 5.39
N SER A 191 11.77 -4.76 4.56
CA SER A 191 11.06 -4.16 3.42
C SER A 191 9.69 -3.59 3.78
N THR A 192 9.25 -3.75 5.02
CA THR A 192 7.96 -3.20 5.46
C THR A 192 8.05 -1.70 5.69
N ALA A 193 6.96 -0.97 5.44
CA ALA A 193 6.91 0.48 5.68
C ALA A 193 7.16 0.86 7.15
N TYR A 194 6.95 -0.04 8.09
CA TYR A 194 7.29 0.17 9.51
C TYR A 194 8.80 0.33 9.74
N CYS A 195 9.63 -0.24 8.85
CA CYS A 195 11.08 -0.14 8.87
C CYS A 195 11.60 1.06 8.05
N ALA A 196 10.78 2.08 7.83
CA ALA A 196 11.19 3.31 7.16
C ALA A 196 12.33 4.01 7.88
N ILE A 197 13.22 4.64 7.10
CA ILE A 197 14.40 5.34 7.60
C ILE A 197 14.14 6.84 7.68
N TYR A 198 14.53 7.45 8.81
CA TYR A 198 14.33 8.85 9.13
C TYR A 198 15.63 9.58 9.44
N PRO A 199 15.75 10.87 9.09
CA PRO A 199 16.84 11.71 9.56
C PRO A 199 16.68 11.96 11.06
N GLN A 200 17.64 11.47 11.87
CA GLN A 200 17.58 11.54 13.34
C GLN A 200 17.31 12.95 13.83
N GLU A 201 18.15 13.90 13.42
CA GLU A 201 18.09 15.29 13.93
C GLU A 201 16.73 15.94 13.63
N ALA A 202 16.19 15.75 12.42
CA ALA A 202 14.90 16.32 12.05
C ALA A 202 13.73 15.66 12.78
N CYS A 203 13.78 14.34 12.95
CA CYS A 203 12.74 13.59 13.68
C CYS A 203 12.70 14.00 15.15
N GLU A 204 13.86 14.11 15.81
CA GLU A 204 13.97 14.55 17.20
C GLU A 204 13.54 16.03 17.39
N ALA A 205 13.94 16.91 16.47
CA ALA A 205 13.54 18.31 16.49
C ALA A 205 12.03 18.50 16.31
N ALA A 206 11.39 17.67 15.50
CA ALA A 206 9.93 17.75 15.29
C ALA A 206 9.13 17.25 16.50
N GLY A 207 9.65 16.28 17.27
CA GLY A 207 8.97 15.74 18.44
C GLY A 207 7.54 15.30 18.14
N ASP A 208 6.55 15.82 18.90
CA ASP A 208 5.13 15.51 18.73
C ASP A 208 4.54 15.96 17.37
N ASN A 209 5.24 16.83 16.63
CA ASN A 209 4.83 17.26 15.30
C ASN A 209 5.23 16.26 14.19
N TRP A 210 6.03 15.23 14.52
CA TRP A 210 6.41 14.21 13.55
C TRP A 210 5.20 13.42 13.07
N GLY A 211 5.00 13.39 11.74
CA GLY A 211 3.82 12.80 11.11
C GLY A 211 2.55 13.67 11.16
N MET A 212 2.55 14.78 11.92
CA MET A 212 1.41 15.71 11.97
C MET A 212 1.62 16.90 11.02
N THR A 213 2.70 17.62 11.18
CA THR A 213 3.06 18.77 10.35
C THR A 213 4.42 18.59 9.67
N THR A 214 5.21 17.64 10.13
CA THR A 214 6.56 17.36 9.64
C THR A 214 6.73 15.87 9.45
N LEU A 215 7.01 15.46 8.23
CA LEU A 215 7.46 14.11 7.90
C LEU A 215 8.49 14.23 6.80
N ILE A 216 9.72 13.81 7.11
CA ILE A 216 10.87 13.88 6.22
C ILE A 216 11.33 12.44 5.95
N GLY A 217 11.48 12.10 4.69
CA GLY A 217 11.96 10.81 4.22
C GLY A 217 12.85 10.98 3.01
N THR A 218 13.10 9.89 2.33
CA THR A 218 13.92 9.80 1.11
C THR A 218 13.07 9.62 -0.15
N GLY A 219 11.74 9.48 -0.02
CA GLY A 219 10.84 9.11 -1.10
C GLY A 219 10.68 10.17 -2.18
N ALA A 220 10.03 9.79 -3.28
CA ALA A 220 9.88 10.63 -4.47
C ALA A 220 9.05 11.91 -4.26
N PHE A 221 8.31 12.03 -3.16
CA PHE A 221 7.48 13.19 -2.84
C PHE A 221 7.72 13.67 -1.42
N LYS A 222 7.70 15.01 -1.24
CA LYS A 222 7.80 15.70 0.05
C LYS A 222 6.42 16.07 0.54
N LEU A 223 6.19 15.97 1.86
CA LEU A 223 4.98 16.46 2.50
C LEU A 223 5.03 17.98 2.60
N ASP A 224 4.11 18.67 1.92
CA ASP A 224 3.95 20.13 2.02
C ASP A 224 2.91 20.49 3.09
N SER A 225 1.80 19.74 3.14
CA SER A 225 0.76 19.95 4.15
C SER A 225 -0.02 18.67 4.43
N TYR A 226 -0.48 18.52 5.67
CA TYR A 226 -1.46 17.53 6.09
C TYR A 226 -2.45 18.16 7.07
N GLN A 227 -3.73 18.01 6.80
CA GLN A 227 -4.81 18.43 7.67
C GLN A 227 -5.88 17.34 7.74
N SER A 228 -6.02 16.72 8.91
CA SER A 228 -7.03 15.70 9.15
C SER A 228 -8.43 16.22 8.82
N GLY A 229 -9.25 15.40 8.18
CA GLY A 229 -10.58 15.73 7.69
C GLY A 229 -10.62 16.60 6.42
N VAL A 230 -9.47 17.02 5.90
CA VAL A 230 -9.41 17.91 4.72
C VAL A 230 -8.60 17.27 3.60
N GLY A 231 -7.31 17.00 3.82
CA GLY A 231 -6.43 16.46 2.80
C GLY A 231 -4.96 16.59 3.13
N ALA A 232 -4.13 16.25 2.14
CA ALA A 232 -2.68 16.42 2.18
C ALA A 232 -2.15 16.80 0.80
N THR A 233 -1.13 17.63 0.76
CA THR A 233 -0.43 17.99 -0.47
C THR A 233 1.02 17.56 -0.41
N LEU A 234 1.50 17.00 -1.51
CA LEU A 234 2.87 16.56 -1.67
C LEU A 234 3.44 17.16 -2.95
N SER A 235 4.65 17.67 -2.87
CA SER A 235 5.43 18.11 -4.03
C SER A 235 6.50 17.10 -4.40
N ARG A 236 6.87 17.06 -5.67
CA ARG A 236 7.96 16.22 -6.18
C ARG A 236 9.28 16.56 -5.47
N PHE A 237 10.07 15.54 -5.17
CA PHE A 237 11.44 15.68 -4.71
C PHE A 237 12.38 15.56 -5.90
N ASP A 238 12.95 16.68 -6.35
CA ASP A 238 13.78 16.72 -7.56
C ASP A 238 15.15 16.02 -7.37
N ASP A 239 15.64 15.94 -6.12
CA ASP A 239 16.87 15.23 -5.75
C ASP A 239 16.63 13.75 -5.37
N TYR A 240 15.50 13.16 -5.81
CA TYR A 240 15.18 11.75 -5.53
C TYR A 240 16.25 10.83 -6.12
N HIS A 241 16.74 9.88 -5.33
CA HIS A 241 17.91 9.04 -5.67
C HIS A 241 17.72 8.17 -6.91
N ASP A 242 16.47 7.79 -7.24
CA ASP A 242 16.14 7.00 -8.45
C ASP A 242 15.68 7.91 -9.62
N GLY A 243 15.98 9.19 -9.54
CA GLY A 243 15.62 10.20 -10.53
C GLY A 243 14.24 10.83 -10.31
N ALA A 244 14.09 12.04 -10.79
CA ALA A 244 12.86 12.80 -10.63
C ALA A 244 11.67 12.12 -11.33
N VAL A 245 10.58 11.92 -10.60
CA VAL A 245 9.34 11.35 -11.15
C VAL A 245 8.62 12.34 -12.07
N ALA A 246 7.80 11.85 -13.00
CA ALA A 246 7.11 12.65 -13.99
C ALA A 246 6.05 13.61 -13.41
N LEU A 247 5.44 13.25 -12.27
CA LEU A 247 4.43 14.07 -11.61
C LEU A 247 5.08 15.19 -10.79
N SER A 248 4.51 16.39 -10.82
CA SER A 248 4.97 17.52 -10.00
C SER A 248 4.44 17.49 -8.56
N GLY A 249 3.38 16.71 -8.30
CA GLY A 249 2.82 16.60 -6.96
C GLY A 249 1.61 15.69 -6.88
N LEU A 250 1.16 15.46 -5.66
CA LEU A 250 -0.05 14.72 -5.32
C LEU A 250 -0.93 15.58 -4.40
N ASP A 251 -2.23 15.65 -4.68
CA ASP A 251 -3.23 16.37 -3.88
C ASP A 251 -4.27 15.38 -3.37
N TYR A 252 -4.16 14.98 -2.11
CA TYR A 252 -5.09 14.07 -1.45
C TYR A 252 -6.28 14.84 -0.89
N LYS A 253 -7.49 14.46 -1.29
CA LYS A 253 -8.75 14.92 -0.72
C LYS A 253 -9.35 13.84 0.15
N PHE A 254 -9.54 14.12 1.43
CA PHE A 254 -10.13 13.13 2.34
C PHE A 254 -11.65 13.16 2.24
N ILE A 255 -12.21 12.04 1.79
CA ILE A 255 -13.64 11.84 1.57
C ILE A 255 -13.98 10.45 2.11
N GLU A 256 -14.75 10.38 3.20
CA GLU A 256 -15.05 9.12 3.91
C GLU A 256 -15.96 8.18 3.11
N ASP A 257 -16.94 8.73 2.38
CA ASP A 257 -17.92 7.92 1.63
C ASP A 257 -17.40 7.59 0.23
N VAL A 258 -17.21 6.30 -0.04
CA VAL A 258 -16.65 5.81 -1.31
C VAL A 258 -17.53 6.15 -2.54
N ASN A 259 -18.86 6.24 -2.41
CA ASN A 259 -19.70 6.66 -3.51
C ASN A 259 -19.50 8.14 -3.82
N THR A 260 -19.29 8.96 -2.78
CA THR A 260 -18.92 10.37 -2.94
C THR A 260 -17.58 10.53 -3.61
N GLN A 261 -16.58 9.69 -3.29
CA GLN A 261 -15.29 9.70 -3.99
C GLN A 261 -15.47 9.47 -5.49
N VAL A 262 -16.25 8.47 -5.90
CA VAL A 262 -16.52 8.19 -7.31
C VAL A 262 -17.32 9.32 -7.98
N LEU A 263 -18.27 9.95 -7.28
CA LEU A 263 -18.98 11.13 -7.80
C LEU A 263 -18.04 12.32 -8.04
N GLU A 264 -17.05 12.53 -7.19
CA GLU A 264 -16.05 13.57 -7.37
C GLU A 264 -15.10 13.24 -8.56
N TYR A 265 -14.79 11.95 -8.77
CA TYR A 265 -14.08 11.49 -9.98
C TYR A 265 -14.89 11.78 -11.25
N GLN A 266 -16.17 11.42 -11.28
CA GLN A 266 -17.05 11.67 -12.44
C GLN A 266 -17.21 13.16 -12.77
N LYS A 267 -17.16 14.04 -11.75
CA LYS A 267 -17.18 15.49 -11.92
C LYS A 267 -15.83 16.07 -12.39
N GLY A 268 -14.77 15.26 -12.41
CA GLY A 268 -13.41 15.71 -12.70
C GLY A 268 -12.75 16.51 -11.57
N ASN A 269 -13.23 16.38 -10.33
CA ASN A 269 -12.66 17.03 -9.17
C ASN A 269 -11.49 16.25 -8.55
N VAL A 270 -11.39 14.96 -8.84
CA VAL A 270 -10.25 14.08 -8.54
C VAL A 270 -9.91 13.26 -9.78
N ASP A 271 -8.65 12.80 -9.88
CA ASP A 271 -8.12 12.05 -11.02
C ASP A 271 -7.98 10.55 -10.70
N TYR A 272 -8.01 10.19 -9.42
CA TYR A 272 -7.89 8.81 -8.95
C TYR A 272 -8.81 8.55 -7.75
N VAL A 273 -9.40 7.36 -7.73
CA VAL A 273 -10.23 6.86 -6.63
C VAL A 273 -10.11 5.34 -6.55
N ASP A 274 -10.07 4.80 -5.34
CA ASP A 274 -10.18 3.36 -5.10
C ASP A 274 -11.64 2.92 -5.17
N VAL A 275 -11.91 1.83 -5.91
CA VAL A 275 -13.25 1.25 -6.05
C VAL A 275 -13.36 0.02 -5.14
N ASP A 276 -14.15 0.14 -4.09
CA ASP A 276 -14.45 -0.96 -3.18
C ASP A 276 -15.20 -2.10 -3.89
N PRO A 277 -14.92 -3.39 -3.60
CA PRO A 277 -15.63 -4.53 -4.18
C PRO A 277 -17.16 -4.44 -4.14
N SER A 278 -17.74 -3.85 -3.09
CA SER A 278 -19.18 -3.72 -2.94
C SER A 278 -19.86 -2.82 -3.99
N ILE A 279 -19.13 -1.84 -4.50
CA ILE A 279 -19.61 -0.89 -5.52
C ILE A 279 -19.09 -1.23 -6.94
N TYR A 280 -18.15 -2.16 -7.03
CA TYR A 280 -17.53 -2.57 -8.30
C TYR A 280 -18.56 -2.91 -9.40
N PRO A 281 -19.65 -3.70 -9.17
CA PRO A 281 -20.60 -4.03 -10.23
C PRO A 281 -21.30 -2.83 -10.85
N VAL A 282 -21.56 -1.78 -10.05
CA VAL A 282 -22.22 -0.56 -10.51
C VAL A 282 -21.34 0.17 -11.50
N TYR A 283 -20.05 0.30 -11.20
CA TYR A 283 -19.12 1.08 -12.02
C TYR A 283 -18.50 0.27 -13.15
N SER A 284 -18.26 -1.03 -12.97
CA SER A 284 -17.76 -1.90 -14.05
C SER A 284 -18.79 -2.12 -15.17
N SER A 285 -20.07 -1.97 -14.88
CA SER A 285 -21.14 -1.99 -15.89
C SER A 285 -21.41 -0.64 -16.54
N ASN A 286 -20.84 0.45 -16.02
CA ASN A 286 -21.01 1.79 -16.58
C ASN A 286 -20.11 1.95 -17.82
N PRO A 287 -20.68 2.20 -19.03
CA PRO A 287 -19.89 2.30 -20.26
C PRO A 287 -18.88 3.45 -20.24
N ASP A 288 -19.12 4.51 -19.45
CA ASP A 288 -18.24 5.67 -19.37
C ASP A 288 -17.05 5.47 -18.43
N LEU A 289 -17.11 4.46 -17.55
CA LEU A 289 -16.10 4.23 -16.50
C LEU A 289 -15.36 2.90 -16.65
N LYS A 290 -15.98 1.87 -17.20
CA LYS A 290 -15.44 0.52 -17.24
C LYS A 290 -14.02 0.43 -17.85
N ASP A 291 -13.76 1.23 -18.87
CA ASP A 291 -12.47 1.24 -19.59
C ASP A 291 -11.39 2.08 -18.85
N GLN A 292 -11.77 2.73 -17.75
CA GLN A 292 -10.89 3.50 -16.87
C GLN A 292 -10.57 2.74 -15.57
N MET A 293 -11.22 1.57 -15.38
CA MET A 293 -11.00 0.73 -14.20
C MET A 293 -9.79 -0.19 -14.43
N HIS A 294 -8.86 -0.16 -13.48
CA HIS A 294 -7.68 -1.01 -13.46
C HIS A 294 -7.69 -1.84 -12.18
N GLY A 295 -7.76 -3.17 -12.34
CA GLY A 295 -7.67 -4.10 -11.22
C GLY A 295 -6.21 -4.47 -10.94
N PHE A 296 -5.86 -4.60 -9.68
CA PHE A 296 -4.63 -5.26 -9.23
C PHE A 296 -4.98 -6.35 -8.23
N GLN A 297 -4.17 -7.40 -8.17
CA GLN A 297 -4.36 -8.45 -7.18
C GLN A 297 -3.60 -8.10 -5.92
N PRO A 298 -4.29 -7.76 -4.81
CA PRO A 298 -3.60 -7.52 -3.56
C PRO A 298 -3.02 -8.83 -3.02
N THR A 299 -1.89 -8.74 -2.34
CA THR A 299 -1.25 -9.87 -1.64
C THR A 299 -1.85 -10.13 -0.25
N GLY A 300 -3.04 -9.60 0.01
CA GLY A 300 -3.78 -9.77 1.27
C GLY A 300 -4.69 -10.99 1.25
N CYS A 301 -4.98 -11.52 2.44
CA CYS A 301 -5.92 -12.61 2.64
C CYS A 301 -6.91 -12.25 3.76
N TYR A 302 -8.21 -12.32 3.48
CA TYR A 302 -9.23 -12.28 4.53
C TYR A 302 -9.31 -13.65 5.20
N SER A 303 -9.18 -13.69 6.51
CA SER A 303 -9.17 -14.94 7.26
C SER A 303 -10.06 -14.90 8.49
N LEU A 304 -10.70 -16.03 8.79
CA LEU A 304 -11.35 -16.28 10.06
C LEU A 304 -10.39 -17.08 10.96
N THR A 305 -9.81 -16.41 11.95
CA THR A 305 -8.90 -17.06 12.90
C THR A 305 -9.69 -17.70 14.05
N VAL A 306 -9.58 -19.02 14.19
CA VAL A 306 -10.23 -19.77 15.25
C VAL A 306 -9.33 -19.86 16.49
N ASN A 307 -9.84 -19.44 17.66
CA ASN A 307 -9.10 -19.55 18.91
C ASN A 307 -8.97 -21.03 19.33
N SER A 308 -7.78 -21.60 19.16
CA SER A 308 -7.49 -23.01 19.47
C SER A 308 -7.53 -23.35 20.96
N LYS A 309 -7.55 -22.37 21.87
CA LYS A 309 -7.76 -22.60 23.31
C LYS A 309 -9.23 -22.75 23.67
N THR A 310 -10.11 -22.11 22.90
CA THR A 310 -11.57 -22.19 23.07
C THR A 310 -12.15 -23.37 22.30
N TYR A 311 -11.65 -23.62 21.11
CA TYR A 311 -12.03 -24.72 20.24
C TYR A 311 -10.83 -25.63 20.05
N ASP A 312 -10.48 -26.38 21.10
CA ASP A 312 -9.27 -27.20 21.22
C ASP A 312 -9.33 -28.49 20.38
N ASP A 313 -10.54 -29.04 20.14
CA ASP A 313 -10.72 -30.18 19.25
C ASP A 313 -10.50 -29.80 17.79
N PRO A 314 -9.55 -30.45 17.07
CA PRO A 314 -9.34 -30.23 15.63
C PRO A 314 -10.59 -30.45 14.77
N LYS A 315 -11.45 -31.41 15.14
CA LYS A 315 -12.69 -31.69 14.40
C LYS A 315 -13.66 -30.51 14.41
N VAL A 316 -13.72 -29.80 15.54
CA VAL A 316 -14.54 -28.56 15.65
C VAL A 316 -14.01 -27.48 14.73
N ARG A 317 -12.68 -27.29 14.67
CA ARG A 317 -12.06 -26.28 13.79
C ARG A 317 -12.23 -26.63 12.31
N GLU A 318 -12.09 -27.89 11.95
CA GLU A 318 -12.34 -28.39 10.62
C GLU A 318 -13.82 -28.21 10.21
N ALA A 319 -14.75 -28.53 11.09
CA ALA A 319 -16.18 -28.32 10.86
C ALA A 319 -16.51 -26.84 10.61
N ILE A 320 -15.90 -25.91 11.38
CA ILE A 320 -16.05 -24.47 11.14
C ILE A 320 -15.53 -24.12 9.74
N ALA A 321 -14.38 -24.66 9.34
CA ALA A 321 -13.82 -24.39 8.03
C ALA A 321 -14.72 -24.92 6.88
N LEU A 322 -15.25 -26.14 6.99
CA LEU A 322 -16.15 -26.76 6.01
C LEU A 322 -17.54 -26.11 5.94
N SER A 323 -17.96 -25.39 6.99
CA SER A 323 -19.26 -24.70 7.02
C SER A 323 -19.30 -23.38 6.26
N ILE A 324 -18.16 -22.88 5.78
CA ILE A 324 -18.05 -21.57 5.10
C ILE A 324 -17.95 -21.76 3.60
N ASP A 325 -18.97 -21.28 2.88
CA ASP A 325 -18.96 -21.25 1.40
C ASP A 325 -18.13 -20.06 0.90
N ARG A 326 -16.80 -20.28 0.83
CA ARG A 326 -15.84 -19.25 0.37
C ARG A 326 -16.07 -18.85 -1.07
N LYS A 327 -16.48 -19.82 -1.92
CA LYS A 327 -16.74 -19.54 -3.32
C LYS A 327 -17.94 -18.62 -3.48
N ALA A 328 -19.03 -18.87 -2.75
CA ALA A 328 -20.18 -17.98 -2.78
C ALA A 328 -19.85 -16.57 -2.26
N ILE A 329 -18.96 -16.46 -1.27
CA ILE A 329 -18.44 -15.15 -0.80
C ILE A 329 -17.70 -14.43 -1.93
N CYS A 330 -16.74 -15.08 -2.57
CA CYS A 330 -15.99 -14.49 -3.68
C CYS A 330 -16.87 -14.09 -4.85
N ASP A 331 -17.77 -14.97 -5.27
CA ASP A 331 -18.59 -14.77 -6.48
C ASP A 331 -19.75 -13.77 -6.24
N SER A 332 -20.47 -13.91 -5.10
CA SER A 332 -21.73 -13.21 -4.89
C SER A 332 -21.60 -11.95 -4.01
N ILE A 333 -20.68 -11.96 -3.05
CA ILE A 333 -20.49 -10.82 -2.13
C ILE A 333 -19.37 -9.91 -2.64
N LEU A 334 -18.25 -10.51 -3.08
CA LEU A 334 -17.10 -9.78 -3.59
C LEU A 334 -17.12 -9.65 -5.13
N HIS A 335 -18.20 -10.10 -5.77
CA HIS A 335 -18.47 -9.93 -7.20
C HIS A 335 -17.32 -10.39 -8.13
N GLY A 336 -16.61 -11.46 -7.76
CA GLY A 336 -15.50 -11.99 -8.53
C GLY A 336 -14.20 -11.17 -8.42
N THR A 337 -14.11 -10.18 -7.53
CA THR A 337 -12.88 -9.40 -7.30
C THR A 337 -11.89 -10.10 -6.36
N ALA A 338 -12.25 -11.26 -5.81
CA ALA A 338 -11.41 -12.08 -4.96
C ALA A 338 -11.43 -13.55 -5.41
N THR A 339 -10.40 -14.30 -5.02
CA THR A 339 -10.28 -15.74 -5.26
C THR A 339 -10.23 -16.50 -3.94
N VAL A 340 -10.67 -17.76 -3.95
CA VAL A 340 -10.50 -18.64 -2.79
C VAL A 340 -9.04 -19.10 -2.75
N PRO A 341 -8.29 -18.79 -1.67
CA PRO A 341 -6.90 -19.22 -1.58
C PRO A 341 -6.79 -20.68 -1.12
N THR A 342 -5.76 -21.39 -1.58
CA THR A 342 -5.44 -22.75 -1.13
C THR A 342 -4.80 -22.79 0.25
N SER A 343 -4.23 -21.67 0.69
CA SER A 343 -3.56 -21.53 1.99
C SER A 343 -3.71 -20.12 2.57
N TYR A 344 -3.22 -19.94 3.80
CA TYR A 344 -3.13 -18.62 4.43
C TYR A 344 -2.12 -17.69 3.72
N ILE A 345 -1.18 -18.25 2.96
CA ILE A 345 -0.21 -17.50 2.17
C ILE A 345 -0.78 -17.30 0.76
N PRO A 346 -1.17 -16.08 0.37
CA PRO A 346 -1.76 -15.83 -0.93
C PRO A 346 -0.75 -15.97 -2.08
N ALA A 347 -1.25 -16.10 -3.30
CA ALA A 347 -0.43 -16.13 -4.50
C ALA A 347 0.44 -14.86 -4.60
N GLY A 348 1.68 -15.03 -5.08
CA GLY A 348 2.67 -13.94 -5.17
C GLY A 348 3.50 -13.73 -3.91
N ILE A 349 3.20 -14.41 -2.80
CA ILE A 349 3.98 -14.37 -1.56
C ILE A 349 4.87 -15.62 -1.45
N ILE A 350 6.12 -15.42 -1.03
CA ILE A 350 7.07 -16.53 -0.81
C ILE A 350 6.48 -17.52 0.20
N GLY A 351 6.46 -18.80 -0.18
CA GLY A 351 5.86 -19.87 0.62
C GLY A 351 4.43 -20.22 0.21
N HIS A 352 3.88 -19.54 -0.80
CA HIS A 352 2.63 -19.97 -1.43
C HIS A 352 2.80 -21.36 -2.07
N ASP A 353 1.79 -22.21 -1.91
CA ASP A 353 1.78 -23.57 -2.46
C ASP A 353 0.41 -23.88 -3.07
N ASP A 354 0.36 -23.90 -4.41
CA ASP A 354 -0.84 -24.22 -5.18
C ASP A 354 -1.23 -25.72 -5.11
N SER A 355 -0.34 -26.58 -4.61
CA SER A 355 -0.59 -28.02 -4.50
C SER A 355 -1.40 -28.40 -3.25
N LEU A 356 -1.62 -27.47 -2.33
CA LEU A 356 -2.41 -27.70 -1.14
C LEU A 356 -3.90 -27.91 -1.50
N PRO A 357 -4.59 -28.88 -0.89
CA PRO A 357 -6.00 -29.09 -1.11
C PRO A 357 -6.82 -27.88 -0.60
N GLU A 358 -7.76 -27.44 -1.42
CA GLU A 358 -8.75 -26.46 -0.98
C GLU A 358 -9.63 -27.04 0.13
N PHE A 359 -10.03 -26.21 1.10
CA PHE A 359 -11.10 -26.55 2.01
C PHE A 359 -12.43 -26.40 1.28
N GLU A 360 -13.01 -27.51 0.88
CA GLU A 360 -14.32 -27.55 0.25
C GLU A 360 -15.42 -27.08 1.22
N TYR A 361 -16.51 -26.58 0.65
CA TYR A 361 -17.72 -26.33 1.41
C TYR A 361 -18.52 -27.61 1.53
N ASP A 362 -18.57 -28.21 2.72
CA ASP A 362 -19.34 -29.43 3.01
C ASP A 362 -20.04 -29.33 4.37
N PRO A 363 -21.26 -28.73 4.42
CA PRO A 363 -21.98 -28.58 5.66
C PRO A 363 -22.47 -29.91 6.27
N GLU A 364 -22.58 -30.97 5.50
CA GLU A 364 -22.99 -32.28 6.04
C GLU A 364 -21.81 -32.97 6.72
N GLN A 365 -20.61 -32.89 6.15
CA GLN A 365 -19.38 -33.34 6.83
C GLN A 365 -19.11 -32.48 8.07
N ALA A 366 -19.33 -31.18 8.02
CA ALA A 366 -19.19 -30.30 9.16
C ALA A 366 -20.09 -30.72 10.35
N LYS A 367 -21.36 -31.06 10.07
CA LYS A 367 -22.29 -31.58 11.08
C LYS A 367 -21.83 -32.92 11.67
N SER A 368 -21.31 -33.81 10.82
CA SER A 368 -20.78 -35.10 11.26
C SER A 368 -19.60 -34.92 12.22
N LEU A 369 -18.64 -34.07 11.86
CA LEU A 369 -17.48 -33.76 12.69
C LEU A 369 -17.87 -33.11 14.03
N LEU A 370 -18.85 -32.19 14.02
CA LEU A 370 -19.38 -31.61 15.26
C LEU A 370 -20.04 -32.68 16.15
N ALA A 371 -20.84 -33.58 15.56
CA ALA A 371 -21.48 -34.67 16.34
C ALA A 371 -20.44 -35.62 16.93
N GLU A 372 -19.38 -35.96 16.18
CA GLU A 372 -18.26 -36.79 16.68
C GLU A 372 -17.47 -36.09 17.80
N ALA A 373 -17.37 -34.76 17.73
CA ALA A 373 -16.74 -33.93 18.78
C ALA A 373 -17.63 -33.70 20.01
N GLY A 374 -18.85 -34.30 20.06
CA GLY A 374 -19.79 -34.14 21.15
C GLY A 374 -20.79 -33.00 21.06
N TYR A 375 -20.91 -32.37 19.87
CA TYR A 375 -21.80 -31.23 19.60
C TYR A 375 -22.85 -31.56 18.52
N PRO A 376 -23.72 -32.57 18.72
CA PRO A 376 -24.70 -33.01 17.70
C PRO A 376 -25.75 -31.93 17.34
N ASN A 377 -25.93 -30.93 18.18
CA ASN A 377 -26.87 -29.85 17.99
C ASN A 377 -26.19 -28.52 17.55
N GLY A 378 -24.89 -28.57 17.20
CA GLY A 378 -24.12 -27.40 16.84
C GLY A 378 -23.40 -26.76 18.03
N ILE A 379 -22.69 -25.67 17.74
CA ILE A 379 -21.94 -24.87 18.73
C ILE A 379 -22.30 -23.39 18.56
N ASP A 380 -22.16 -22.64 19.65
CA ASP A 380 -22.20 -21.18 19.60
C ASP A 380 -20.82 -20.65 19.21
N LEU A 381 -20.77 -19.92 18.07
CA LEU A 381 -19.57 -19.29 17.60
C LEU A 381 -19.62 -17.78 17.87
N ARG A 382 -18.67 -17.27 18.68
CA ARG A 382 -18.50 -15.82 18.84
C ARG A 382 -17.46 -15.31 17.86
N VAL A 383 -17.88 -14.44 16.96
CA VAL A 383 -17.01 -13.79 15.96
C VAL A 383 -16.77 -12.35 16.37
N THR A 384 -15.50 -11.91 16.36
CA THR A 384 -15.12 -10.51 16.50
C THR A 384 -14.61 -10.05 15.15
N VAL A 385 -15.10 -8.92 14.67
CA VAL A 385 -14.65 -8.26 13.45
C VAL A 385 -14.00 -6.92 13.83
N ASN A 386 -12.98 -6.54 13.08
CA ASN A 386 -12.31 -5.24 13.25
C ASN A 386 -13.02 -4.16 12.44
#